data_4b13f6348bc9444eb0f7622990801164
#
_entry.id   4b13f6348bc9444eb0f7622990801164
#
_cell.length_a   1.000
_cell.length_b   1.000
_cell.length_c   1.000
_cell.angle_alpha   90.00
_cell.angle_beta   90.00
_cell.angle_gamma   90.00
#
_symmetry.space_group_name_H-M   'P 1'
#
loop_
_entity.id
_entity.type
_entity.pdbx_description
1 polymer ?
#
loop_
_entity_poly.entity_id
_entity_poly.type
_entity_poly.pdbx_seq_one_letter_code
_entity_poly.pdbx_strand_id
1 'polypeptide(L)'
;LALTNDDEDNLMVSVLVEKFAKDEKDIDDKRTMALINKPNYSLLQSSLKIDDLIDPRMNTVSSILKHVHKGTIETAHTILNGEFEVIEAEIIDSSELINKELKNSNLPDDIRIGAILRKNDIIIPTSKFIFEKKDIVVFLAKRDQLQLVERLFQISSI
;
A
#
# COMPACT_ATOMS: atom_id res chain seq x y z
N LEU A 1 -12.37 7.63 -17.04
CA LEU A 1 -10.98 7.99 -16.85
C LEU A 1 -10.71 9.36 -17.47
N ALA A 2 -10.28 10.35 -16.65
CA ALA A 2 -9.94 11.71 -17.09
C ALA A 2 -8.41 11.90 -17.01
N LEU A 3 -7.77 12.23 -18.14
CA LEU A 3 -6.31 12.28 -18.33
C LEU A 3 -5.87 13.55 -19.08
N THR A 4 -6.45 14.68 -18.78
CA THR A 4 -5.99 15.96 -19.35
C THR A 4 -4.81 16.52 -18.54
N ASN A 5 -4.20 17.61 -19.02
CA ASN A 5 -3.14 18.31 -18.27
C ASN A 5 -3.70 19.23 -17.17
N ASP A 6 -5.01 19.34 -17.07
CA ASP A 6 -5.70 20.21 -16.11
C ASP A 6 -6.38 19.35 -15.04
N ASP A 7 -5.94 19.50 -13.78
CA ASP A 7 -6.44 18.71 -12.66
C ASP A 7 -7.91 19.04 -12.37
N GLU A 8 -8.30 20.33 -12.51
CA GLU A 8 -9.64 20.80 -12.28
C GLU A 8 -10.62 20.20 -13.30
N ASP A 9 -10.22 20.16 -14.58
CA ASP A 9 -10.99 19.50 -15.64
C ASP A 9 -11.14 18.00 -15.37
N ASN A 10 -10.05 17.33 -14.95
CA ASN A 10 -10.08 15.90 -14.65
C ASN A 10 -11.02 15.59 -13.48
N LEU A 11 -10.99 16.39 -12.42
CA LEU A 11 -11.90 16.27 -11.29
C LEU A 11 -13.35 16.55 -11.70
N MET A 12 -13.58 17.64 -12.45
CA MET A 12 -14.92 18.04 -12.90
C MET A 12 -15.57 16.95 -13.74
N VAL A 13 -14.85 16.41 -14.72
CA VAL A 13 -15.36 15.32 -15.58
C VAL A 13 -15.71 14.08 -14.74
N SER A 14 -14.86 13.72 -13.78
CA SER A 14 -15.12 12.55 -12.92
C SER A 14 -16.36 12.73 -12.05
N VAL A 15 -16.55 13.92 -11.48
CA VAL A 15 -17.77 14.27 -10.70
C VAL A 15 -19.02 14.26 -11.57
N LEU A 16 -18.94 14.79 -12.78
CA LEU A 16 -20.07 14.79 -13.71
C LEU A 16 -20.48 13.37 -14.10
N VAL A 17 -19.51 12.51 -14.41
CA VAL A 17 -19.78 11.10 -14.73
C VAL A 17 -20.41 10.37 -13.55
N GLU A 18 -19.92 10.59 -12.33
CA GLU A 18 -20.51 10.02 -11.11
C GLU A 18 -21.98 10.47 -10.91
N LYS A 19 -22.26 11.75 -11.17
CA LYS A 19 -23.62 12.28 -11.09
C LYS A 19 -24.54 11.70 -12.14
N PHE A 20 -24.10 11.66 -13.41
CA PHE A 20 -24.91 11.11 -14.51
C PHE A 20 -25.13 9.60 -14.39
N ALA A 21 -24.13 8.87 -13.86
CA ALA A 21 -24.27 7.43 -13.67
C ALA A 21 -25.37 7.06 -12.66
N LYS A 22 -25.64 7.92 -11.67
CA LYS A 22 -26.72 7.71 -10.69
C LYS A 22 -28.12 7.91 -11.25
N ASP A 23 -28.25 8.72 -12.28
CA ASP A 23 -29.55 9.01 -12.89
C ASP A 23 -30.00 7.93 -13.88
N GLU A 24 -29.09 7.06 -14.34
CA GLU A 24 -29.37 5.95 -15.25
C GLU A 24 -29.30 4.59 -14.52
N LYS A 25 -30.42 3.90 -14.39
CA LYS A 25 -30.58 2.63 -13.64
C LYS A 25 -29.74 1.45 -14.14
N ASP A 26 -29.11 1.57 -15.31
CA ASP A 26 -28.35 0.48 -15.96
C ASP A 26 -26.81 0.62 -15.77
N ILE A 27 -26.34 1.53 -14.90
CA ILE A 27 -24.91 1.86 -14.83
C ILE A 27 -24.35 1.71 -13.38
N ASP A 28 -24.69 0.61 -12.76
CA ASP A 28 -24.36 0.37 -11.33
C ASP A 28 -22.87 0.00 -11.08
N ASP A 29 -22.03 -0.13 -12.13
CA ASP A 29 -20.65 -0.62 -12.01
C ASP A 29 -19.61 0.29 -12.71
N LYS A 30 -19.87 1.61 -12.81
CA LYS A 30 -18.89 2.55 -13.36
C LYS A 30 -17.96 3.07 -12.29
N ARG A 31 -16.67 2.84 -12.49
CA ARG A 31 -15.59 3.37 -11.66
C ARG A 31 -15.01 4.63 -12.31
N THR A 32 -14.92 5.70 -11.53
CA THR A 32 -14.34 6.97 -11.97
C THR A 32 -12.87 7.07 -11.56
N MET A 33 -12.03 7.55 -12.49
CA MET A 33 -10.60 7.75 -12.23
C MET A 33 -10.17 9.10 -12.79
N ALA A 34 -9.44 9.89 -11.99
CA ALA A 34 -8.89 11.17 -12.39
C ALA A 34 -7.39 11.25 -12.14
N LEU A 35 -6.65 11.79 -13.12
CA LEU A 35 -5.25 12.16 -12.95
C LEU A 35 -5.17 13.49 -12.21
N ILE A 36 -4.30 13.57 -11.18
CA ILE A 36 -4.01 14.80 -10.44
C ILE A 36 -2.51 15.03 -10.33
N ASN A 37 -2.08 16.25 -10.52
CA ASN A 37 -0.68 16.67 -10.33
C ASN A 37 -0.50 17.49 -9.04
N LYS A 38 -1.58 18.05 -8.49
CA LYS A 38 -1.56 18.85 -7.26
C LYS A 38 -1.91 17.96 -6.06
N PRO A 39 -0.98 17.72 -5.11
CA PRO A 39 -1.19 16.80 -3.98
C PRO A 39 -2.40 17.13 -3.11
N ASN A 40 -2.72 18.43 -2.99
CA ASN A 40 -3.82 18.90 -2.15
C ASN A 40 -5.20 18.40 -2.63
N TYR A 41 -5.33 17.98 -3.88
CA TYR A 41 -6.58 17.48 -4.43
C TYR A 41 -6.93 16.07 -3.95
N SER A 42 -5.96 15.32 -3.44
CA SER A 42 -6.23 14.03 -2.78
C SER A 42 -7.20 14.15 -1.61
N LEU A 43 -7.19 15.30 -0.92
CA LEU A 43 -8.12 15.59 0.18
C LEU A 43 -9.58 15.71 -0.27
N LEU A 44 -9.81 16.01 -1.54
CA LEU A 44 -11.15 16.17 -2.11
C LEU A 44 -11.76 14.84 -2.57
N GLN A 45 -10.99 13.77 -2.69
CA GLN A 45 -11.44 12.48 -3.23
C GLN A 45 -12.74 11.98 -2.60
N SER A 46 -12.76 11.89 -1.27
CA SER A 46 -13.92 11.39 -0.54
C SER A 46 -15.13 12.34 -0.65
N SER A 47 -14.89 13.65 -0.63
CA SER A 47 -15.94 14.67 -0.74
C SER A 47 -16.57 14.72 -2.12
N LEU A 48 -15.77 14.50 -3.17
CA LEU A 48 -16.20 14.49 -4.56
C LEU A 48 -16.70 13.11 -5.01
N LYS A 49 -16.56 12.07 -4.18
CA LYS A 49 -16.94 10.67 -4.48
C LYS A 49 -16.28 10.12 -5.75
N ILE A 50 -15.02 10.50 -5.98
CA ILE A 50 -14.21 9.95 -7.05
C ILE A 50 -13.57 8.66 -6.54
N ASP A 51 -13.72 7.56 -7.28
CA ASP A 51 -13.22 6.26 -6.83
C ASP A 51 -11.69 6.23 -6.74
N ASP A 52 -11.00 6.70 -7.78
CA ASP A 52 -9.55 6.71 -7.83
C ASP A 52 -8.99 8.06 -8.25
N LEU A 53 -8.05 8.58 -7.46
CA LEU A 53 -7.17 9.67 -7.87
C LEU A 53 -5.77 9.12 -8.13
N ILE A 54 -5.24 9.42 -9.31
CA ILE A 54 -3.92 8.95 -9.75
C ILE A 54 -2.94 10.11 -9.70
N ASP A 55 -1.98 10.06 -8.79
CA ASP A 55 -0.83 10.97 -8.76
C ASP A 55 0.36 10.29 -9.46
N PRO A 56 0.78 10.73 -10.67
CA PRO A 56 1.88 10.12 -11.41
C PRO A 56 3.22 10.17 -10.66
N ARG A 57 3.42 11.21 -9.84
CA ARG A 57 4.66 11.37 -9.07
C ARG A 57 4.75 10.32 -7.98
N MET A 58 3.65 10.07 -7.25
CA MET A 58 3.62 9.02 -6.25
C MET A 58 3.82 7.63 -6.86
N ASN A 59 3.24 7.38 -8.02
CA ASN A 59 3.46 6.14 -8.76
C ASN A 59 4.93 6.00 -9.21
N THR A 60 5.54 7.09 -9.69
CA THR A 60 6.96 7.09 -10.07
C THR A 60 7.86 6.88 -8.85
N VAL A 61 7.61 7.57 -7.74
CA VAL A 61 8.36 7.39 -6.49
C VAL A 61 8.25 5.95 -6.00
N SER A 62 7.04 5.39 -5.95
CA SER A 62 6.82 3.98 -5.56
C SER A 62 7.56 3.01 -6.47
N SER A 63 7.57 3.27 -7.79
CA SER A 63 8.31 2.46 -8.75
C SER A 63 9.83 2.55 -8.55
N ILE A 64 10.36 3.75 -8.28
CA ILE A 64 11.78 3.94 -7.98
C ILE A 64 12.16 3.24 -6.68
N LEU A 65 11.35 3.40 -5.64
CA LEU A 65 11.59 2.76 -4.33
C LEU A 65 11.65 1.24 -4.45
N LYS A 66 10.79 0.61 -5.26
CA LYS A 66 10.88 -0.83 -5.57
C LYS A 66 12.23 -1.26 -6.14
N HIS A 67 12.91 -0.38 -6.88
CA HIS A 67 14.22 -0.68 -7.47
C HIS A 67 15.39 -0.34 -6.53
N VAL A 68 15.19 0.62 -5.63
CA VAL A 68 16.21 1.03 -4.65
C VAL A 68 16.27 0.07 -3.48
N HIS A 69 15.12 -0.42 -3.02
CA HIS A 69 15.05 -1.49 -2.02
C HIS A 69 15.40 -2.84 -2.68
N LYS A 70 16.69 -3.05 -2.94
CA LYS A 70 17.22 -4.35 -3.35
C LYS A 70 17.18 -5.30 -2.15
N GLY A 71 16.12 -6.06 -2.02
CA GLY A 71 15.95 -7.02 -0.95
C GLY A 71 14.55 -7.63 -0.99
N THR A 72 14.17 -8.22 0.08
CA THR A 72 12.93 -8.95 0.30
C THR A 72 11.65 -8.08 0.40
N ILE A 73 11.74 -6.75 0.21
CA ILE A 73 10.54 -5.90 0.07
C ILE A 73 10.02 -6.01 -1.36
N GLU A 74 8.87 -6.67 -1.52
CA GLU A 74 8.23 -6.82 -2.82
C GLU A 74 7.43 -5.57 -3.20
N THR A 75 6.76 -4.95 -2.23
CA THR A 75 5.91 -3.78 -2.46
C THR A 75 5.88 -2.86 -1.25
N ALA A 76 5.80 -1.56 -1.49
CA ALA A 76 5.53 -0.57 -0.46
C ALA A 76 4.49 0.44 -0.99
N HIS A 77 3.41 0.62 -0.25
CA HIS A 77 2.35 1.57 -0.53
C HIS A 77 2.18 2.54 0.62
N THR A 78 2.29 3.81 0.33
CA THR A 78 2.10 4.87 1.32
C THR A 78 0.61 5.15 1.51
N ILE A 79 0.18 5.24 2.75
CA ILE A 79 -1.20 5.57 3.14
C ILE A 79 -1.21 6.73 4.16
N LEU A 80 -2.39 7.31 4.39
CA LEU A 80 -2.61 8.40 5.35
C LEU A 80 -1.62 9.55 5.20
N ASN A 81 -1.56 10.14 3.99
CA ASN A 81 -0.70 11.29 3.65
C ASN A 81 0.80 11.06 3.86
N GLY A 82 1.25 9.83 3.83
CA GLY A 82 2.67 9.50 3.95
C GLY A 82 3.15 9.17 5.36
N GLU A 83 2.26 9.10 6.33
CA GLU A 83 2.61 8.75 7.71
C GLU A 83 2.85 7.25 7.90
N PHE A 84 2.12 6.44 7.13
CA PHE A 84 2.21 4.98 7.22
C PHE A 84 2.52 4.36 5.86
N GLU A 85 3.15 3.21 5.90
CA GLU A 85 3.42 2.38 4.73
C GLU A 85 2.89 0.97 4.95
N VAL A 86 2.22 0.43 3.93
CA VAL A 86 1.90 -1.00 3.82
C VAL A 86 3.02 -1.63 3.04
N ILE A 87 3.66 -2.61 3.62
CA ILE A 87 4.88 -3.22 3.09
C ILE A 87 4.67 -4.73 2.97
N GLU A 88 5.14 -5.27 1.87
CA GLU A 88 5.23 -6.71 1.64
C GLU A 88 6.72 -7.12 1.69
N ALA A 89 7.06 -8.01 2.60
CA ALA A 89 8.42 -8.51 2.75
C ALA A 89 8.47 -10.03 2.85
N GLU A 90 9.39 -10.65 2.12
CA GLU A 90 9.62 -12.09 2.17
C GLU A 90 10.51 -12.47 3.37
N ILE A 91 10.15 -13.54 4.09
CA ILE A 91 10.98 -14.15 5.12
C ILE A 91 12.09 -14.96 4.46
N ILE A 92 13.32 -14.52 4.61
CA ILE A 92 14.52 -15.21 4.14
C ILE A 92 15.24 -15.96 5.27
N ASP A 93 16.21 -16.82 4.93
CA ASP A 93 16.94 -17.64 5.92
C ASP A 93 17.66 -16.82 6.99
N SER A 94 18.07 -15.60 6.67
CA SER A 94 18.77 -14.70 7.59
C SER A 94 17.80 -13.87 8.44
N SER A 95 16.48 -13.92 8.20
CA SER A 95 15.51 -13.15 8.97
C SER A 95 15.47 -13.56 10.44
N GLU A 96 15.46 -12.57 11.33
CA GLU A 96 15.30 -12.82 12.76
C GLU A 96 13.93 -13.39 13.14
N LEU A 97 12.96 -13.35 12.25
CA LEU A 97 11.60 -13.81 12.47
C LEU A 97 11.44 -15.31 12.20
N ILE A 98 12.35 -15.91 11.42
CA ILE A 98 12.21 -17.32 11.01
C ILE A 98 12.09 -18.26 12.22
N ASN A 99 11.14 -19.20 12.15
CA ASN A 99 10.83 -20.17 13.20
C ASN A 99 10.43 -19.56 14.56
N LYS A 100 10.11 -18.27 14.61
CA LYS A 100 9.58 -17.63 15.84
C LYS A 100 8.06 -17.52 15.77
N GLU A 101 7.41 -17.65 16.91
CA GLU A 101 6.00 -17.29 17.05
C GLU A 101 5.86 -15.77 17.00
N LEU A 102 4.76 -15.28 16.42
CA LEU A 102 4.48 -13.86 16.29
C LEU A 102 4.58 -13.10 17.63
N LYS A 103 4.06 -13.67 18.73
CA LYS A 103 4.16 -13.06 20.07
C LYS A 103 5.60 -12.91 20.58
N ASN A 104 6.55 -13.70 20.04
CA ASN A 104 7.97 -13.71 20.43
C ASN A 104 8.85 -13.04 19.40
N SER A 105 8.28 -12.36 18.40
CA SER A 105 9.01 -11.76 17.27
C SER A 105 9.67 -10.41 17.62
N ASN A 106 9.41 -9.88 18.82
CA ASN A 106 9.90 -8.55 19.25
C ASN A 106 9.55 -7.41 18.27
N LEU A 107 8.42 -7.57 17.56
CA LEU A 107 7.93 -6.49 16.70
C LEU A 107 7.52 -5.28 17.55
N PRO A 108 7.89 -4.06 17.15
CA PRO A 108 7.44 -2.85 17.80
C PRO A 108 5.91 -2.73 17.80
N ASP A 109 5.38 -2.03 18.82
CA ASP A 109 3.94 -1.80 18.95
C ASP A 109 3.34 -1.01 17.79
N ASP A 110 4.14 -0.23 17.07
CA ASP A 110 3.73 0.55 15.90
C ASP A 110 3.71 -0.25 14.59
N ILE A 111 4.11 -1.53 14.61
CA ILE A 111 4.05 -2.42 13.46
C ILE A 111 2.88 -3.38 13.63
N ARG A 112 2.03 -3.47 12.61
CA ARG A 112 0.89 -4.39 12.60
C ARG A 112 0.99 -5.33 11.41
N ILE A 113 1.01 -6.62 11.66
CA ILE A 113 0.90 -7.62 10.60
C ILE A 113 -0.56 -7.79 10.25
N GLY A 114 -0.90 -7.55 8.99
CA GLY A 114 -2.26 -7.68 8.47
C GLY A 114 -2.54 -9.06 7.91
N ALA A 115 -1.61 -9.60 7.12
CA ALA A 115 -1.75 -10.89 6.47
C ALA A 115 -0.38 -11.52 6.20
N ILE A 116 -0.40 -12.82 5.95
CA ILE A 116 0.76 -13.58 5.49
C ILE A 116 0.33 -14.41 4.29
N LEU A 117 1.07 -14.32 3.22
CA LEU A 117 0.91 -15.18 2.07
C LEU A 117 1.94 -16.31 2.17
N ARG A 118 1.46 -17.53 2.35
CA ARG A 118 2.27 -18.77 2.36
C ARG A 118 1.89 -19.61 1.16
N LYS A 119 2.77 -19.73 0.21
CA LYS A 119 2.49 -20.33 -1.11
C LYS A 119 1.38 -19.53 -1.81
N ASN A 120 0.15 -20.04 -1.84
CA ASN A 120 -1.03 -19.37 -2.41
C ASN A 120 -2.15 -19.11 -1.39
N ASP A 121 -1.89 -19.40 -0.10
CA ASP A 121 -2.88 -19.25 0.96
C ASP A 121 -2.67 -17.93 1.71
N ILE A 122 -3.73 -17.16 1.87
CA ILE A 122 -3.73 -15.94 2.69
C ILE A 122 -4.10 -16.31 4.11
N ILE A 123 -3.21 -16.04 5.05
CA ILE A 123 -3.35 -16.37 6.46
C ILE A 123 -3.44 -15.07 7.26
N ILE A 124 -4.47 -14.94 8.09
CA ILE A 124 -4.51 -13.89 9.12
C ILE A 124 -3.82 -14.44 10.36
N PRO A 125 -2.65 -13.91 10.74
CA PRO A 125 -1.84 -14.52 11.77
C PRO A 125 -2.45 -14.30 13.15
N THR A 126 -2.34 -15.33 13.99
CA THR A 126 -2.61 -15.25 15.43
C THR A 126 -1.29 -15.08 16.20
N SER A 127 -1.35 -14.77 17.49
CA SER A 127 -0.15 -14.63 18.34
C SER A 127 0.77 -15.87 18.36
N LYS A 128 0.23 -17.05 18.04
CA LYS A 128 0.96 -18.34 17.97
C LYS A 128 1.44 -18.71 16.56
N PHE A 129 1.21 -17.82 15.58
CA PHE A 129 1.67 -18.08 14.22
C PHE A 129 3.20 -18.17 14.20
N ILE A 130 3.74 -19.16 13.50
CA ILE A 130 5.18 -19.38 13.34
C ILE A 130 5.56 -19.01 11.90
N PHE A 131 6.51 -18.09 11.76
CA PHE A 131 7.02 -17.67 10.47
C PHE A 131 7.91 -18.76 9.85
N GLU A 132 7.72 -18.99 8.56
CA GLU A 132 8.51 -19.90 7.75
C GLU A 132 9.22 -19.15 6.62
N LYS A 133 10.28 -19.78 6.09
CA LYS A 133 10.96 -19.30 4.90
C LYS A 133 9.98 -19.17 3.72
N LYS A 134 10.10 -18.09 2.95
CA LYS A 134 9.24 -17.72 1.82
C LYS A 134 7.81 -17.30 2.20
N ASP A 135 7.53 -17.06 3.46
CA ASP A 135 6.33 -16.34 3.81
C ASP A 135 6.46 -14.89 3.34
N ILE A 136 5.46 -14.38 2.62
CA ILE A 136 5.36 -12.96 2.32
C ILE A 136 4.48 -12.35 3.40
N VAL A 137 5.06 -11.46 4.18
CA VAL A 137 4.39 -10.78 5.29
C VAL A 137 3.92 -9.41 4.85
N VAL A 138 2.63 -9.17 4.93
CA VAL A 138 2.02 -7.85 4.70
C VAL A 138 1.83 -7.16 6.04
N PHE A 139 2.49 -6.03 6.22
CA PHE A 139 2.40 -5.29 7.46
C PHE A 139 2.27 -3.78 7.25
N LEU A 140 1.71 -3.13 8.24
CA LEU A 140 1.60 -1.68 8.35
C LEU A 140 2.67 -1.19 9.33
N ALA A 141 3.46 -0.22 8.91
CA ALA A 141 4.46 0.43 9.75
C ALA A 141 4.44 1.96 9.58
N LYS A 142 4.81 2.69 10.62
CA LYS A 142 5.12 4.11 10.48
C LYS A 142 6.42 4.27 9.71
N ARG A 143 6.52 5.34 8.94
CA ARG A 143 7.67 5.62 8.09
C ARG A 143 9.00 5.70 8.86
N ASP A 144 8.98 6.18 10.08
CA ASP A 144 10.15 6.27 10.96
C ASP A 144 10.62 4.91 11.49
N GLN A 145 9.79 3.86 11.40
CA GLN A 145 10.09 2.49 11.82
C GLN A 145 10.66 1.60 10.68
N LEU A 146 10.74 2.11 9.47
CA LEU A 146 11.18 1.32 8.30
C LEU A 146 12.57 0.70 8.48
N GLN A 147 13.54 1.44 9.04
CA GLN A 147 14.89 0.93 9.29
C GLN A 147 14.90 -0.27 10.26
N LEU A 148 13.97 -0.30 11.21
CA LEU A 148 13.83 -1.41 12.14
C LEU A 148 13.23 -2.62 11.45
N VAL A 149 12.23 -2.40 10.59
CA VAL A 149 11.64 -3.45 9.74
C VAL A 149 12.72 -4.06 8.84
N GLU A 150 13.49 -3.24 8.14
CA GLU A 150 14.60 -3.69 7.30
C GLU A 150 15.56 -4.60 8.07
N ARG A 151 15.86 -4.27 9.31
CA ARG A 151 16.73 -5.07 10.18
C ARG A 151 16.08 -6.41 10.56
N LEU A 152 14.80 -6.41 10.96
CA LEU A 152 14.09 -7.63 11.38
C LEU A 152 13.95 -8.65 10.22
N PHE A 153 13.71 -8.14 9.03
CA PHE A 153 13.67 -8.95 7.81
C PHE A 153 15.05 -9.17 7.19
N GLN A 154 16.10 -8.55 7.76
CA GLN A 154 17.48 -8.51 7.24
C GLN A 154 17.55 -8.06 5.77
N ILE A 155 16.78 -7.06 5.45
CA ILE A 155 16.84 -6.40 4.16
C ILE A 155 18.14 -5.57 4.17
N SER A 156 19.13 -5.98 3.39
CA SER A 156 20.39 -5.25 3.28
C SER A 156 20.13 -3.86 2.69
N SER A 157 20.19 -2.84 3.54
CA SER A 157 20.43 -1.47 3.06
C SER A 157 21.87 -1.40 2.55
N ILE A 158 22.03 -1.06 1.26
CA ILE A 158 23.31 -0.66 0.67
C ILE A 158 23.47 0.82 0.84
#